data_50f53ab8b2703250b83f6913de8d4d1b
#
_entry.id   50f53ab8b2703250b83f6913de8d4d1b
#
_cell.length_a   1.000
_cell.length_b   1.000
_cell.length_c   1.000
_cell.angle_alpha   90.00
_cell.angle_beta   90.00
_cell.angle_gamma   90.00
#
_symmetry.space_group_name_H-M   'P 1'
#
loop_
_entity.id
_entity.type
_entity.pdbx_description
1 polymer ?
#
loop_
_entity_poly.entity_id
_entity_poly.type
_entity_poly.pdbx_seq_one_letter_code
_entity_poly.pdbx_strand_id
1 'polypeptide(L)'
;MIGFGIVGSLLFLLMLAVLELNKNTVLGFILLIAVTVGFAVLFIKVLHGGKWYWKALGWLGWIGAFVLILLLTWPPMKRVPAYEGKTPTYTEVVSLEKGDVRGVVIDGGAVELYAGIPYAKPPVGDLRWREPQDPEPWTDVLTADHFAPMCMQPVGLPIVDSLKQIIGFHDYRISLNDNYRAAVSEDGLYMNVWKPAGKVENLPVLVYIHGGTLQTGQPWYGDYAGTGLAREGVIVVNLGYRLGVFGYLADETLQSESGHGTTGNYGLLDQIKALEWVRDNIAAFGGDPNNITLAGESAGAASVSAICTSPLAEGLFRRVLLESSTVASVEPPHSFRSFDDAIASGNELKARYGVKTGDELRKLDAKTLVNEAYTQHFMTVDGYALTETPYESYKKGVHNEEAILHGYNSEESGPFLILGNANLKSYESRVRGFFGEYADEVLDLYRPTTDDEAKDYWAQIYGAIFFNYPHYCLNRLAVENGIPVYEYYFSRHNGRLGAWHSGELPYVYGNLAKDSRLFNARDYALEGEMTSYVLNFMKTGDPNGEGLPAWENNSDSARVLEFGDTTAMTGEKYLALYAIMDRMTGWGK
;
A
#
# COMPACT_ATOMS: atom_id res chain seq x y z
N MET A 1 -4.28 42.10 30.16
CA MET A 1 -4.45 40.77 30.84
C MET A 1 -5.39 39.85 30.09
N ILE A 2 -6.65 40.25 29.84
CA ILE A 2 -7.63 39.38 29.16
C ILE A 2 -7.11 38.91 27.77
N GLY A 3 -6.63 39.84 26.92
CA GLY A 3 -6.07 39.48 25.60
C GLY A 3 -4.84 38.57 25.69
N PHE A 4 -3.97 38.74 26.69
CA PHE A 4 -2.84 37.81 26.93
C PHE A 4 -3.35 36.41 27.28
N GLY A 5 -4.34 36.30 28.19
CA GLY A 5 -4.90 35.01 28.58
C GLY A 5 -5.53 34.29 27.39
N ILE A 6 -6.35 34.95 26.58
CA ILE A 6 -7.02 34.36 25.43
C ILE A 6 -6.00 33.88 24.37
N VAL A 7 -5.09 34.79 23.94
CA VAL A 7 -4.08 34.46 22.92
C VAL A 7 -3.13 33.36 23.41
N GLY A 8 -2.68 33.46 24.68
CA GLY A 8 -1.80 32.47 25.28
C GLY A 8 -2.45 31.08 25.35
N SER A 9 -3.73 31.02 25.75
CA SER A 9 -4.45 29.75 25.81
C SER A 9 -4.67 29.14 24.42
N LEU A 10 -5.02 29.94 23.42
CA LEU A 10 -5.21 29.45 22.05
C LEU A 10 -3.88 28.92 21.45
N LEU A 11 -2.79 29.64 21.64
CA LEU A 11 -1.47 29.19 21.18
C LEU A 11 -1.01 27.93 21.93
N PHE A 12 -1.24 27.86 23.23
CA PHE A 12 -0.92 26.66 24.01
C PHE A 12 -1.67 25.42 23.51
N LEU A 13 -2.99 25.55 23.27
CA LEU A 13 -3.80 24.47 22.69
C LEU A 13 -3.29 24.07 21.30
N LEU A 14 -2.93 25.04 20.47
CA LEU A 14 -2.34 24.77 19.16
C LEU A 14 -0.99 24.02 19.29
N MET A 15 -0.11 24.43 20.21
CA MET A 15 1.16 23.77 20.47
C MET A 15 0.96 22.33 20.97
N LEU A 16 -0.03 22.07 21.84
CA LEU A 16 -0.40 20.72 22.26
C LEU A 16 -0.86 19.87 21.06
N ALA A 17 -1.71 20.44 20.22
CA ALA A 17 -2.19 19.76 19.01
C ALA A 17 -1.04 19.43 18.05
N VAL A 18 -0.08 20.35 17.88
CA VAL A 18 1.12 20.10 17.04
C VAL A 18 1.98 18.97 17.63
N LEU A 19 2.21 18.92 18.95
CA LEU A 19 2.95 17.82 19.57
C LEU A 19 2.24 16.47 19.41
N GLU A 20 0.91 16.46 19.53
CA GLU A 20 0.11 15.25 19.35
C GLU A 20 0.14 14.78 17.90
N LEU A 21 -0.15 15.65 16.95
CA LEU A 21 -0.11 15.35 15.51
C LEU A 21 1.28 14.92 15.04
N ASN A 22 2.33 15.49 15.63
CA ASN A 22 3.71 15.08 15.33
C ASN A 22 4.17 13.85 16.14
N LYS A 23 3.30 13.27 16.99
CA LYS A 23 3.60 12.11 17.83
C LYS A 23 4.84 12.30 18.72
N ASN A 24 5.05 13.53 19.23
CA ASN A 24 6.15 13.81 20.13
C ASN A 24 6.05 12.99 21.43
N THR A 25 7.17 12.64 22.03
CA THR A 25 7.19 11.87 23.28
C THR A 25 6.47 12.61 24.41
N VAL A 26 5.97 11.88 25.41
CA VAL A 26 5.25 12.44 26.59
C VAL A 26 6.06 13.52 27.30
N LEU A 27 7.39 13.43 27.25
CA LEU A 27 8.29 14.47 27.79
C LEU A 27 8.03 15.83 27.14
N GLY A 28 7.70 15.87 25.84
CA GLY A 28 7.37 17.11 25.15
C GLY A 28 6.17 17.84 25.74
N PHE A 29 5.13 17.12 26.07
CA PHE A 29 3.92 17.66 26.73
C PHE A 29 4.23 18.21 28.13
N ILE A 30 5.01 17.46 28.93
CA ILE A 30 5.44 17.88 30.28
C ILE A 30 6.25 19.17 30.18
N LEU A 31 7.24 19.21 29.27
CA LEU A 31 8.10 20.40 29.09
C LEU A 31 7.31 21.60 28.59
N LEU A 32 6.37 21.42 27.65
CA LEU A 32 5.51 22.50 27.17
C LEU A 32 4.66 23.11 28.28
N ILE A 33 4.05 22.27 29.14
CA ILE A 33 3.29 22.74 30.30
C ILE A 33 4.20 23.55 31.23
N ALA A 34 5.37 23.02 31.60
CA ALA A 34 6.29 23.70 32.51
C ALA A 34 6.77 25.06 31.96
N VAL A 35 7.17 25.11 30.67
CA VAL A 35 7.62 26.34 30.02
C VAL A 35 6.48 27.35 29.89
N THR A 36 5.25 26.90 29.61
CA THR A 36 4.08 27.77 29.50
C THR A 36 3.72 28.39 30.86
N VAL A 37 3.77 27.61 31.94
CA VAL A 37 3.56 28.12 33.30
C VAL A 37 4.65 29.15 33.66
N GLY A 38 5.92 28.83 33.36
CA GLY A 38 7.04 29.78 33.56
C GLY A 38 6.85 31.07 32.77
N PHE A 39 6.45 30.98 31.50
CA PHE A 39 6.18 32.16 30.66
C PHE A 39 4.99 32.99 31.21
N ALA A 40 3.92 32.36 31.66
CA ALA A 40 2.79 33.05 32.25
C ALA A 40 3.20 33.83 33.52
N VAL A 41 3.97 33.21 34.41
CA VAL A 41 4.50 33.86 35.61
C VAL A 41 5.41 35.02 35.25
N LEU A 42 6.35 34.85 34.30
CA LEU A 42 7.24 35.88 33.80
C LEU A 42 6.45 37.07 33.21
N PHE A 43 5.45 36.75 32.37
CA PHE A 43 4.64 37.77 31.72
C PHE A 43 3.85 38.58 32.74
N ILE A 44 3.19 37.94 33.70
CA ILE A 44 2.37 38.61 34.72
C ILE A 44 3.23 39.46 35.66
N LYS A 45 4.35 38.91 36.15
CA LYS A 45 5.17 39.59 37.18
C LYS A 45 6.15 40.62 36.62
N VAL A 46 6.63 40.43 35.39
CA VAL A 46 7.75 41.24 34.84
C VAL A 46 7.34 41.95 33.56
N LEU A 47 6.81 41.26 32.56
CA LEU A 47 6.63 41.80 31.22
C LEU A 47 5.37 42.67 31.08
N HIS A 48 4.33 42.43 31.85
CA HIS A 48 3.04 43.08 31.70
C HIS A 48 3.12 44.61 31.78
N GLY A 49 3.87 45.16 32.72
CA GLY A 49 4.11 46.60 32.87
C GLY A 49 5.24 47.18 31.98
N GLY A 50 5.97 46.30 31.27
CA GLY A 50 7.12 46.67 30.45
C GLY A 50 6.77 47.26 29.09
N LYS A 51 7.82 47.74 28.39
CA LYS A 51 7.71 48.25 27.02
C LYS A 51 7.31 47.12 26.06
N TRP A 52 6.68 47.48 24.94
CA TRP A 52 6.11 46.52 23.99
C TRP A 52 7.13 45.48 23.46
N TYR A 53 8.37 45.89 23.24
CA TYR A 53 9.41 45.02 22.72
C TYR A 53 9.83 43.92 23.72
N TRP A 54 9.79 44.16 25.02
CA TRP A 54 10.01 43.13 26.04
C TRP A 54 8.91 42.07 26.03
N LYS A 55 7.64 42.50 25.79
CA LYS A 55 6.53 41.60 25.62
C LYS A 55 6.70 40.75 24.36
N ALA A 56 7.08 41.36 23.24
CA ALA A 56 7.36 40.67 21.99
C ALA A 56 8.50 39.64 22.14
N LEU A 57 9.60 40.02 22.79
CA LEU A 57 10.70 39.09 23.09
C LEU A 57 10.28 37.93 23.97
N GLY A 58 9.38 38.15 24.96
CA GLY A 58 8.82 37.08 25.78
C GLY A 58 8.01 36.07 24.97
N TRP A 59 7.16 36.56 24.07
CA TRP A 59 6.39 35.68 23.16
C TRP A 59 7.31 34.91 22.21
N LEU A 60 8.30 35.57 21.61
CA LEU A 60 9.28 34.93 20.74
C LEU A 60 10.10 33.87 21.50
N GLY A 61 10.49 34.18 22.76
CA GLY A 61 11.17 33.21 23.61
C GLY A 61 10.33 31.98 23.93
N TRP A 62 9.02 32.14 24.20
CA TRP A 62 8.11 31.04 24.45
C TRP A 62 7.89 30.18 23.19
N ILE A 63 7.69 30.83 22.03
CA ILE A 63 7.58 30.12 20.73
C ILE A 63 8.90 29.40 20.40
N GLY A 64 10.05 30.04 20.62
CA GLY A 64 11.36 29.42 20.42
C GLY A 64 11.61 28.22 21.33
N ALA A 65 11.17 28.30 22.60
CA ALA A 65 11.21 27.16 23.51
C ALA A 65 10.30 26.02 23.03
N PHE A 66 9.12 26.30 22.50
CA PHE A 66 8.26 25.29 21.89
C PHE A 66 8.93 24.59 20.70
N VAL A 67 9.55 25.35 19.78
CA VAL A 67 10.28 24.77 18.64
C VAL A 67 11.42 23.87 19.14
N LEU A 68 12.15 24.30 20.17
CA LEU A 68 13.20 23.47 20.78
C LEU A 68 12.62 22.19 21.40
N ILE A 69 11.50 22.27 22.11
CA ILE A 69 10.81 21.10 22.66
C ILE A 69 10.38 20.17 21.55
N LEU A 70 9.76 20.66 20.47
CA LEU A 70 9.35 19.88 19.31
C LEU A 70 10.51 19.07 18.73
N LEU A 71 11.69 19.68 18.60
CA LEU A 71 12.90 19.03 18.07
C LEU A 71 13.51 18.03 19.05
N LEU A 72 13.64 18.39 20.33
CA LEU A 72 14.28 17.52 21.35
C LEU A 72 13.44 16.32 21.75
N THR A 73 12.12 16.39 21.58
CA THR A 73 11.18 15.32 21.93
C THR A 73 10.60 14.64 20.71
N TRP A 74 11.28 14.74 19.56
CA TRP A 74 10.91 14.10 18.31
C TRP A 74 10.65 12.60 18.50
N PRO A 75 9.59 12.02 17.87
CA PRO A 75 9.25 10.62 18.08
C PRO A 75 10.37 9.68 17.64
N PRO A 76 10.80 8.74 18.50
CA PRO A 76 11.82 7.76 18.16
C PRO A 76 11.28 6.75 17.13
N MET A 77 12.15 6.20 16.30
CA MET A 77 11.83 5.06 15.46
C MET A 77 12.01 3.75 16.25
N LYS A 78 11.02 2.85 16.21
CA LYS A 78 11.09 1.52 16.81
C LYS A 78 10.26 0.51 16.06
N ARG A 79 10.48 -0.78 16.31
CA ARG A 79 9.58 -1.85 15.86
C ARG A 79 8.23 -1.70 16.52
N VAL A 80 7.17 -1.94 15.75
CA VAL A 80 5.78 -1.80 16.21
C VAL A 80 5.37 -3.10 16.90
N PRO A 81 4.84 -3.07 18.14
CA PRO A 81 4.28 -4.27 18.76
C PRO A 81 3.12 -4.83 17.94
N ALA A 82 3.02 -6.15 17.87
CA ALA A 82 1.94 -6.87 17.20
C ALA A 82 0.78 -7.23 18.15
N TYR A 83 0.76 -6.65 19.35
CA TYR A 83 -0.23 -6.90 20.38
C TYR A 83 -0.67 -5.59 21.05
N GLU A 84 -1.85 -5.60 21.63
CA GLU A 84 -2.36 -4.50 22.44
C GLU A 84 -2.01 -4.67 23.92
N GLY A 85 -1.92 -3.55 24.64
CA GLY A 85 -1.64 -3.55 26.08
C GLY A 85 -0.15 -3.65 26.42
N LYS A 86 0.15 -4.08 27.65
CA LYS A 86 1.53 -4.08 28.20
C LYS A 86 2.21 -5.44 28.16
N THR A 87 1.46 -6.53 28.12
CA THR A 87 1.98 -7.90 28.22
C THR A 87 1.28 -8.77 27.16
N PRO A 88 2.03 -9.36 26.23
CA PRO A 88 1.46 -10.27 25.24
C PRO A 88 1.05 -11.61 25.86
N THR A 89 0.03 -12.24 25.28
CA THR A 89 -0.22 -13.67 25.44
C THR A 89 0.44 -14.37 24.26
N TYR A 90 1.37 -15.27 24.54
CA TYR A 90 2.09 -15.98 23.48
C TYR A 90 1.33 -17.23 23.02
N THR A 91 1.53 -17.58 21.74
CA THR A 91 1.04 -18.84 21.14
C THR A 91 1.91 -20.03 21.55
N GLU A 92 1.44 -21.23 21.23
CA GLU A 92 2.32 -22.39 21.15
C GLU A 92 3.44 -22.18 20.12
N VAL A 93 4.53 -22.94 20.27
CA VAL A 93 5.67 -22.88 19.34
C VAL A 93 5.32 -23.65 18.06
N VAL A 94 5.61 -23.03 16.92
CA VAL A 94 5.51 -23.64 15.58
C VAL A 94 6.93 -23.92 15.09
N SER A 95 7.19 -25.15 14.64
CA SER A 95 8.48 -25.55 14.07
C SER A 95 8.49 -25.37 12.57
N LEU A 96 9.45 -24.58 12.06
CA LEU A 96 9.68 -24.30 10.64
C LEU A 96 11.02 -24.92 10.21
N GLU A 97 11.25 -24.96 8.88
CA GLU A 97 12.49 -25.50 8.34
C GLU A 97 13.75 -24.81 8.90
N LYS A 98 13.71 -23.49 9.06
CA LYS A 98 14.87 -22.68 9.50
C LYS A 98 14.97 -22.48 11.01
N GLY A 99 13.96 -22.85 11.78
CA GLY A 99 13.93 -22.73 13.25
C GLY A 99 12.52 -22.56 13.81
N ASP A 100 12.41 -22.59 15.13
CA ASP A 100 11.14 -22.48 15.83
C ASP A 100 10.67 -21.02 15.94
N VAL A 101 9.33 -20.81 15.92
CA VAL A 101 8.71 -19.50 16.07
C VAL A 101 7.52 -19.55 17.03
N ARG A 102 7.31 -18.50 17.82
CA ARG A 102 6.08 -18.26 18.56
C ARG A 102 5.56 -16.85 18.31
N GLY A 103 4.26 -16.72 18.18
CA GLY A 103 3.55 -15.47 17.97
C GLY A 103 2.82 -14.98 19.21
N VAL A 104 1.85 -14.13 18.99
CA VAL A 104 0.96 -13.55 20.01
C VAL A 104 -0.50 -13.85 19.70
N VAL A 105 -1.29 -13.98 20.75
CA VAL A 105 -2.74 -14.11 20.65
C VAL A 105 -3.35 -12.72 20.70
N ILE A 106 -4.17 -12.37 19.73
CA ILE A 106 -4.80 -11.06 19.57
C ILE A 106 -6.32 -11.20 19.43
N ASP A 107 -7.01 -10.08 19.23
CA ASP A 107 -8.45 -10.01 18.95
C ASP A 107 -9.30 -10.80 19.99
N GLY A 108 -9.05 -10.52 21.26
CA GLY A 108 -9.80 -11.17 22.36
C GLY A 108 -9.60 -12.69 22.46
N GLY A 109 -8.57 -13.24 21.81
CA GLY A 109 -8.29 -14.66 21.81
C GLY A 109 -8.71 -15.40 20.53
N ALA A 110 -9.24 -14.69 19.52
CA ALA A 110 -9.77 -15.30 18.30
C ALA A 110 -8.69 -15.54 17.23
N VAL A 111 -7.59 -14.78 17.25
CA VAL A 111 -6.57 -14.79 16.20
C VAL A 111 -5.17 -14.95 16.83
N GLU A 112 -4.33 -15.72 16.18
CA GLU A 112 -2.89 -15.80 16.43
C GLU A 112 -2.14 -15.03 15.35
N LEU A 113 -1.19 -14.19 15.77
CA LEU A 113 -0.35 -13.38 14.90
C LEU A 113 1.13 -13.68 15.14
N TYR A 114 1.83 -14.04 14.09
CA TYR A 114 3.28 -14.21 14.05
C TYR A 114 3.88 -13.07 13.23
N ALA A 115 4.39 -12.04 13.87
CA ALA A 115 4.84 -10.81 13.23
C ALA A 115 6.36 -10.74 13.08
N GLY A 116 6.82 -10.50 11.85
CA GLY A 116 8.24 -10.30 11.57
C GLY A 116 9.03 -11.61 11.45
N ILE A 117 8.51 -12.61 10.71
CA ILE A 117 9.24 -13.82 10.35
C ILE A 117 10.11 -13.51 9.13
N PRO A 118 11.46 -13.75 9.20
CA PRO A 118 12.32 -13.54 8.03
C PRO A 118 12.08 -14.61 6.96
N TYR A 119 11.83 -14.19 5.72
CA TYR A 119 11.72 -15.12 4.59
C TYR A 119 12.95 -15.09 3.66
N ALA A 120 13.83 -14.10 3.83
CA ALA A 120 15.09 -13.97 3.11
C ALA A 120 16.16 -13.33 3.97
N LYS A 121 17.43 -13.46 3.56
CA LYS A 121 18.55 -12.74 4.17
C LYS A 121 18.36 -11.23 4.02
N PRO A 122 18.80 -10.42 5.03
CA PRO A 122 18.82 -8.97 4.89
C PRO A 122 19.58 -8.53 3.63
N PRO A 123 18.97 -7.76 2.73
CA PRO A 123 19.61 -7.29 1.49
C PRO A 123 20.48 -6.06 1.75
N VAL A 124 21.44 -6.17 2.63
CA VAL A 124 22.32 -5.09 3.09
C VAL A 124 23.77 -5.29 2.63
N GLY A 125 24.53 -4.19 2.53
CA GLY A 125 25.95 -4.24 2.14
C GLY A 125 26.12 -4.89 0.76
N ASP A 126 26.87 -5.98 0.67
CA ASP A 126 27.13 -6.68 -0.58
C ASP A 126 25.90 -7.40 -1.17
N LEU A 127 24.83 -7.57 -0.39
CA LEU A 127 23.56 -8.14 -0.83
C LEU A 127 22.57 -7.09 -1.35
N ARG A 128 22.87 -5.79 -1.21
CA ARG A 128 22.07 -4.73 -1.85
C ARG A 128 22.11 -4.91 -3.37
N TRP A 129 20.92 -4.91 -4.02
CA TRP A 129 20.76 -5.17 -5.45
C TRP A 129 21.30 -6.53 -5.89
N ARG A 130 21.09 -7.54 -5.07
CA ARG A 130 21.20 -8.95 -5.44
C ARG A 130 19.87 -9.66 -5.29
N GLU A 131 19.72 -10.77 -5.97
CA GLU A 131 18.58 -11.67 -5.82
C GLU A 131 18.44 -12.11 -4.36
N PRO A 132 17.20 -12.27 -3.83
CA PRO A 132 16.99 -12.67 -2.45
C PRO A 132 17.57 -14.08 -2.21
N GLN A 133 18.14 -14.27 -1.02
CA GLN A 133 18.72 -15.54 -0.57
C GLN A 133 17.94 -16.07 0.62
N ASP A 134 17.98 -17.40 0.83
CA ASP A 134 17.35 -18.03 2.00
C ASP A 134 17.83 -17.41 3.31
N PRO A 135 16.92 -17.26 4.30
CA PRO A 135 17.30 -16.75 5.61
C PRO A 135 18.27 -17.73 6.32
N GLU A 136 19.12 -17.19 7.19
CA GLU A 136 19.96 -18.04 8.02
C GLU A 136 19.10 -18.82 9.02
N PRO A 137 19.41 -20.09 9.30
CA PRO A 137 18.75 -20.85 10.35
C PRO A 137 18.99 -20.22 11.73
N TRP A 138 18.01 -20.32 12.61
CA TRP A 138 18.12 -19.89 14.00
C TRP A 138 17.86 -21.05 14.98
N THR A 139 18.52 -21.00 16.13
CA THR A 139 18.49 -22.09 17.11
C THR A 139 17.56 -21.82 18.30
N ASP A 140 17.38 -20.54 18.66
CA ASP A 140 16.47 -20.14 19.71
C ASP A 140 15.06 -19.92 19.13
N VAL A 141 14.01 -20.04 19.95
CA VAL A 141 12.65 -19.73 19.51
C VAL A 141 12.54 -18.26 19.16
N LEU A 142 12.29 -17.96 17.87
CA LEU A 142 12.02 -16.60 17.40
C LEU A 142 10.70 -16.11 18.01
N THR A 143 10.76 -15.03 18.78
CA THR A 143 9.55 -14.39 19.32
C THR A 143 9.02 -13.37 18.31
N ALA A 144 7.99 -13.76 17.57
CA ALA A 144 7.36 -12.99 16.50
C ALA A 144 6.21 -12.11 17.05
N ASP A 145 6.54 -11.19 17.95
CA ASP A 145 5.61 -10.31 18.68
C ASP A 145 5.73 -8.82 18.31
N HIS A 146 6.60 -8.51 17.34
CA HIS A 146 6.77 -7.16 16.80
C HIS A 146 6.89 -7.22 15.28
N PHE A 147 6.19 -6.35 14.60
CA PHE A 147 6.38 -6.15 13.17
C PHE A 147 7.84 -5.76 12.88
N ALA A 148 8.37 -6.29 11.80
CA ALA A 148 9.71 -5.93 11.33
C ALA A 148 9.79 -4.45 10.92
N PRO A 149 10.98 -3.86 10.77
CA PRO A 149 11.10 -2.56 10.13
C PRO A 149 10.45 -2.56 8.74
N MET A 150 9.83 -1.45 8.35
CA MET A 150 9.43 -1.24 6.95
C MET A 150 10.67 -1.31 6.06
N CYS A 151 10.53 -1.83 4.86
CA CYS A 151 11.60 -1.75 3.85
C CYS A 151 12.00 -0.29 3.61
N MET A 152 13.26 -0.07 3.27
CA MET A 152 13.83 1.27 3.09
C MET A 152 13.00 2.10 2.13
N GLN A 153 12.47 3.22 2.62
CA GLN A 153 11.56 4.12 1.91
C GLN A 153 11.62 5.54 2.49
N PRO A 154 11.17 6.56 1.74
CA PRO A 154 11.00 7.91 2.27
C PRO A 154 9.98 7.89 3.42
N VAL A 155 10.31 8.53 4.52
CA VAL A 155 9.42 8.63 5.68
C VAL A 155 8.96 10.07 5.85
N GLY A 156 7.67 10.30 5.71
CA GLY A 156 7.03 11.59 5.87
C GLY A 156 7.21 12.21 7.26
N LEU A 157 6.80 13.45 7.43
CA LEU A 157 6.67 14.07 8.74
C LEU A 157 5.47 13.45 9.47
N PRO A 158 5.58 13.05 10.75
CA PRO A 158 4.48 12.41 11.47
C PRO A 158 3.19 13.23 11.48
N ILE A 159 3.31 14.55 11.57
CA ILE A 159 2.17 15.49 11.49
C ILE A 159 1.42 15.37 10.15
N VAL A 160 2.13 15.12 9.05
CA VAL A 160 1.49 14.95 7.72
C VAL A 160 0.70 13.64 7.69
N ASP A 161 1.25 12.57 8.24
CA ASP A 161 0.58 11.28 8.31
C ASP A 161 -0.65 11.34 9.23
N SER A 162 -0.56 12.02 10.37
CA SER A 162 -1.70 12.28 11.26
C SER A 162 -2.78 13.13 10.59
N LEU A 163 -2.40 14.15 9.82
CA LEU A 163 -3.35 14.97 9.07
C LEU A 163 -4.06 14.17 7.96
N LYS A 164 -3.36 13.29 7.27
CA LYS A 164 -3.97 12.37 6.29
C LYS A 164 -5.04 11.49 6.94
N GLN A 165 -4.77 10.94 8.12
CA GLN A 165 -5.74 10.16 8.88
C GLN A 165 -6.98 10.97 9.27
N ILE A 166 -6.81 12.24 9.67
CA ILE A 166 -7.92 13.13 10.04
C ILE A 166 -8.78 13.50 8.83
N ILE A 167 -8.13 13.77 7.68
CA ILE A 167 -8.82 14.36 6.50
C ILE A 167 -9.68 13.34 5.79
N GLY A 168 -9.34 12.05 5.82
CA GLY A 168 -10.12 11.24 4.96
C GLY A 168 -10.14 9.73 5.12
N PHE A 169 -9.22 9.16 5.84
CA PHE A 169 -9.05 7.74 5.62
C PHE A 169 -9.20 6.88 6.87
N HIS A 170 -9.02 7.43 8.06
CA HIS A 170 -9.04 6.64 9.29
C HIS A 170 -9.54 7.46 10.47
N ASP A 171 -10.14 6.77 11.45
CA ASP A 171 -10.50 7.33 12.75
C ASP A 171 -9.23 7.73 13.52
N TYR A 172 -8.79 8.96 13.39
CA TYR A 172 -7.66 9.46 14.17
C TYR A 172 -8.02 9.48 15.66
N ARG A 173 -7.26 8.74 16.45
CA ARG A 173 -7.42 8.71 17.91
C ARG A 173 -6.22 9.38 18.58
N ILE A 174 -6.50 10.28 19.51
CA ILE A 174 -5.49 10.85 20.39
C ILE A 174 -4.98 9.74 21.30
N SER A 175 -3.70 9.43 21.21
CA SER A 175 -3.07 8.41 22.04
C SER A 175 -1.64 8.81 22.40
N LEU A 176 -1.37 8.92 23.70
CA LEU A 176 -0.01 9.16 24.21
C LEU A 176 0.84 7.89 24.24
N ASN A 177 0.27 6.73 23.91
CA ASN A 177 1.00 5.44 23.87
C ASN A 177 1.69 5.20 22.53
N ASP A 178 1.28 5.89 21.44
CA ASP A 178 1.76 5.73 20.08
C ASP A 178 2.75 6.83 19.66
N ASN A 179 3.48 7.37 20.62
CA ASN A 179 4.44 8.45 20.43
C ASN A 179 5.77 7.93 19.90
N TYR A 180 5.71 7.25 18.75
CA TYR A 180 6.86 6.74 18.02
C TYR A 180 6.54 6.65 16.52
N ARG A 181 7.57 6.42 15.73
CA ARG A 181 7.46 6.12 14.29
C ARG A 181 7.85 4.66 14.06
N ALA A 182 7.25 4.02 13.08
CA ALA A 182 7.70 2.71 12.64
C ALA A 182 9.15 2.79 12.14
N ALA A 183 9.97 1.80 12.51
CA ALA A 183 11.34 1.72 12.05
C ALA A 183 11.38 1.44 10.53
N VAL A 184 12.41 1.98 9.86
CA VAL A 184 12.69 1.77 8.43
C VAL A 184 14.10 1.23 8.30
N SER A 185 14.30 0.20 7.47
CA SER A 185 15.59 -0.46 7.28
C SER A 185 15.69 -1.09 5.89
N GLU A 186 16.91 -1.26 5.38
CA GLU A 186 17.14 -2.18 4.25
C GLU A 186 16.87 -3.64 4.67
N ASP A 187 17.08 -3.96 5.95
CA ASP A 187 16.67 -5.24 6.56
C ASP A 187 15.16 -5.21 6.84
N GLY A 188 14.36 -5.49 5.82
CA GLY A 188 12.89 -5.43 5.81
C GLY A 188 12.21 -6.63 5.14
N LEU A 189 12.97 -7.69 4.76
CA LEU A 189 12.42 -8.87 4.10
C LEU A 189 11.80 -9.86 5.09
N TYR A 190 10.66 -9.47 5.63
CA TYR A 190 9.90 -10.19 6.65
C TYR A 190 8.44 -10.30 6.26
N MET A 191 7.78 -11.30 6.80
CA MET A 191 6.34 -11.49 6.67
C MET A 191 5.64 -11.58 8.00
N ASN A 192 4.32 -11.44 7.96
CA ASN A 192 3.42 -11.57 9.09
C ASN A 192 2.37 -12.62 8.74
N VAL A 193 2.06 -13.53 9.68
CA VAL A 193 1.07 -14.59 9.48
C VAL A 193 -0.04 -14.43 10.52
N TRP A 194 -1.28 -14.24 10.06
CA TRP A 194 -2.49 -14.26 10.88
C TRP A 194 -3.23 -15.57 10.62
N LYS A 195 -3.67 -16.23 11.67
CA LYS A 195 -4.47 -17.45 11.58
C LYS A 195 -5.54 -17.51 12.68
N PRO A 196 -6.62 -18.27 12.52
CA PRO A 196 -7.53 -18.57 13.61
C PRO A 196 -6.77 -19.13 14.81
N ALA A 197 -7.18 -18.77 16.01
CA ALA A 197 -6.54 -19.28 17.23
C ALA A 197 -6.74 -20.78 17.40
N GLY A 198 -5.73 -21.43 17.98
CA GLY A 198 -5.74 -22.87 18.23
C GLY A 198 -5.30 -23.72 17.03
N LYS A 199 -5.56 -25.02 17.14
CA LYS A 199 -5.17 -25.99 16.11
C LYS A 199 -6.12 -25.93 14.92
N VAL A 200 -5.59 -25.64 13.74
CA VAL A 200 -6.30 -25.62 12.46
C VAL A 200 -5.52 -26.41 11.41
N GLU A 201 -6.20 -26.91 10.39
CA GLU A 201 -5.57 -27.73 9.34
C GLU A 201 -6.24 -27.45 7.99
N ASN A 202 -5.43 -27.41 6.93
CA ASN A 202 -5.85 -27.29 5.52
C ASN A 202 -6.72 -26.04 5.24
N LEU A 203 -6.43 -24.91 5.90
CA LEU A 203 -7.15 -23.66 5.65
C LEU A 203 -6.67 -22.99 4.36
N PRO A 204 -7.57 -22.33 3.61
CA PRO A 204 -7.19 -21.47 2.51
C PRO A 204 -6.23 -20.38 2.97
N VAL A 205 -5.28 -20.01 2.12
CA VAL A 205 -4.24 -19.01 2.41
C VAL A 205 -4.40 -17.84 1.46
N LEU A 206 -4.39 -16.63 2.01
CA LEU A 206 -4.26 -15.39 1.25
C LEU A 206 -2.87 -14.83 1.48
N VAL A 207 -2.13 -14.54 0.40
CA VAL A 207 -0.85 -13.85 0.45
C VAL A 207 -1.05 -12.46 -0.12
N TYR A 208 -0.81 -11.41 0.67
CA TYR A 208 -1.07 -10.04 0.28
C TYR A 208 0.21 -9.25 0.04
N ILE A 209 0.28 -8.58 -1.10
CA ILE A 209 1.33 -7.65 -1.51
C ILE A 209 0.79 -6.23 -1.42
N HIS A 210 1.38 -5.41 -0.55
CA HIS A 210 0.94 -4.02 -0.35
C HIS A 210 1.26 -3.11 -1.53
N GLY A 211 0.43 -2.07 -1.73
CA GLY A 211 0.65 -1.01 -2.68
C GLY A 211 1.64 0.06 -2.22
N GLY A 212 1.52 1.25 -2.79
CA GLY A 212 2.36 2.41 -2.50
C GLY A 212 3.33 2.76 -3.63
N THR A 213 2.90 2.61 -4.89
CA THR A 213 3.65 2.97 -6.12
C THR A 213 5.03 2.30 -6.26
N LEU A 214 5.24 1.14 -5.63
CA LEU A 214 6.53 0.45 -5.48
C LEU A 214 7.60 1.30 -4.76
N GLN A 215 7.22 2.40 -4.11
CA GLN A 215 8.12 3.35 -3.44
C GLN A 215 7.95 3.37 -1.93
N THR A 216 6.74 3.10 -1.45
CA THR A 216 6.36 3.15 -0.03
C THR A 216 5.43 1.99 0.31
N GLY A 217 5.11 1.84 1.60
CA GLY A 217 4.16 0.83 2.07
C GLY A 217 4.71 -0.03 3.20
N GLN A 218 3.86 -0.84 3.77
CA GLN A 218 4.19 -1.71 4.90
C GLN A 218 3.22 -2.89 5.00
N PRO A 219 3.64 -4.08 5.46
CA PRO A 219 2.81 -5.27 5.45
C PRO A 219 1.91 -5.43 6.71
N TRP A 220 1.61 -4.36 7.45
CA TRP A 220 0.76 -4.42 8.66
C TRP A 220 -0.21 -3.24 8.80
N TYR A 221 -0.57 -2.59 7.70
CA TYR A 221 -1.56 -1.50 7.74
C TYR A 221 -2.93 -2.04 8.16
N GLY A 222 -3.66 -1.27 8.97
CA GLY A 222 -4.93 -1.70 9.56
C GLY A 222 -5.98 -2.16 8.55
N ASP A 223 -6.06 -1.50 7.40
CA ASP A 223 -7.09 -1.73 6.40
C ASP A 223 -6.99 -3.13 5.75
N TYR A 224 -5.78 -3.64 5.58
CA TYR A 224 -5.51 -4.98 5.03
C TYR A 224 -4.79 -5.91 6.01
N ALA A 225 -4.84 -5.62 7.32
CA ALA A 225 -4.38 -6.56 8.34
C ALA A 225 -5.17 -7.88 8.24
N GLY A 226 -4.51 -9.01 8.45
CA GLY A 226 -5.13 -10.31 8.31
C GLY A 226 -6.17 -10.65 9.38
N THR A 227 -6.40 -9.81 10.38
CA THR A 227 -7.23 -10.11 11.55
C THR A 227 -8.69 -10.40 11.17
N GLY A 228 -9.29 -9.60 10.29
CA GLY A 228 -10.69 -9.78 9.90
C GLY A 228 -10.92 -11.12 9.19
N LEU A 229 -10.14 -11.42 8.15
CA LEU A 229 -10.25 -12.66 7.40
C LEU A 229 -9.83 -13.89 8.22
N ALA A 230 -8.80 -13.77 9.07
CA ALA A 230 -8.38 -14.90 9.92
C ALA A 230 -9.49 -15.31 10.90
N ARG A 231 -10.26 -14.37 11.40
CA ARG A 231 -11.45 -14.64 12.24
C ARG A 231 -12.49 -15.50 11.52
N GLU A 232 -12.55 -15.40 10.21
CA GLU A 232 -13.47 -16.14 9.34
C GLU A 232 -12.93 -17.49 8.84
N GLY A 233 -11.78 -17.95 9.36
CA GLY A 233 -11.27 -19.29 9.14
C GLY A 233 -10.34 -19.45 7.95
N VAL A 234 -9.56 -18.43 7.63
CA VAL A 234 -8.48 -18.49 6.63
C VAL A 234 -7.15 -18.04 7.24
N ILE A 235 -6.04 -18.32 6.56
CA ILE A 235 -4.73 -17.78 6.93
C ILE A 235 -4.39 -16.61 6.02
N VAL A 236 -3.90 -15.51 6.58
CA VAL A 236 -3.44 -14.35 5.83
C VAL A 236 -1.95 -14.14 6.06
N VAL A 237 -1.20 -13.93 5.00
CA VAL A 237 0.23 -13.65 5.02
C VAL A 237 0.49 -12.33 4.30
N ASN A 238 0.97 -11.32 5.02
CA ASN A 238 1.39 -10.05 4.40
C ASN A 238 2.91 -9.95 4.45
N LEU A 239 3.52 -9.49 3.37
CA LEU A 239 4.97 -9.46 3.22
C LEU A 239 5.51 -8.05 2.91
N GLY A 240 6.70 -7.74 3.46
CA GLY A 240 7.50 -6.60 3.03
C GLY A 240 8.43 -7.01 1.89
N TYR A 241 8.72 -6.10 0.99
CA TYR A 241 9.61 -6.30 -0.16
C TYR A 241 10.38 -5.02 -0.46
N ARG A 242 11.52 -5.11 -1.13
CA ARG A 242 12.34 -3.93 -1.47
C ARG A 242 11.59 -2.97 -2.38
N LEU A 243 11.73 -1.69 -2.06
CA LEU A 243 10.99 -0.59 -2.66
C LEU A 243 11.91 0.39 -3.38
N GLY A 244 11.36 1.16 -4.31
CA GLY A 244 12.03 2.24 -5.01
C GLY A 244 13.39 1.84 -5.60
N VAL A 245 14.39 2.65 -5.36
CA VAL A 245 15.76 2.41 -5.82
C VAL A 245 16.34 1.08 -5.31
N PHE A 246 15.95 0.63 -4.12
CA PHE A 246 16.46 -0.62 -3.55
C PHE A 246 15.84 -1.86 -4.20
N GLY A 247 14.59 -1.75 -4.67
CA GLY A 247 13.85 -2.86 -5.28
C GLY A 247 13.90 -2.89 -6.80
N TYR A 248 14.09 -1.74 -7.45
CA TYR A 248 13.85 -1.63 -8.89
C TYR A 248 14.93 -0.84 -9.66
N LEU A 249 16.11 -0.62 -9.09
CA LEU A 249 17.25 -0.06 -9.83
C LEU A 249 17.73 -1.06 -10.87
N ALA A 250 17.79 -0.65 -12.14
CA ALA A 250 18.45 -1.41 -13.20
C ALA A 250 19.80 -0.79 -13.56
N ASP A 251 20.83 -1.63 -13.70
CA ASP A 251 22.18 -1.22 -14.04
C ASP A 251 22.94 -2.37 -14.73
N GLU A 252 23.67 -2.09 -15.81
CA GLU A 252 24.40 -3.09 -16.59
C GLU A 252 25.52 -3.79 -15.80
N THR A 253 26.14 -3.07 -14.85
CA THR A 253 27.19 -3.67 -14.01
C THR A 253 26.58 -4.60 -12.95
N LEU A 254 25.42 -4.27 -12.39
CA LEU A 254 24.66 -5.16 -11.51
C LEU A 254 24.11 -6.37 -12.26
N GLN A 255 23.66 -6.19 -13.50
CA GLN A 255 23.23 -7.28 -14.37
C GLN A 255 24.37 -8.28 -14.60
N SER A 256 25.58 -7.80 -14.85
CA SER A 256 26.76 -8.67 -15.06
C SER A 256 27.21 -9.42 -13.81
N GLU A 257 26.80 -8.98 -12.62
CA GLU A 257 27.06 -9.66 -11.34
C GLU A 257 26.03 -10.75 -11.00
N SER A 258 24.86 -10.72 -11.63
CA SER A 258 23.78 -11.69 -11.41
C SER A 258 24.13 -13.05 -12.03
N GLY A 259 23.87 -14.13 -11.30
CA GLY A 259 23.97 -15.49 -11.84
C GLY A 259 22.99 -15.80 -12.98
N HIS A 260 21.93 -14.99 -13.11
CA HIS A 260 20.87 -15.14 -14.11
C HIS A 260 20.87 -14.00 -15.14
N GLY A 261 21.83 -13.06 -15.06
CA GLY A 261 21.89 -11.90 -15.95
C GLY A 261 20.76 -10.90 -15.77
N THR A 262 20.15 -10.82 -14.56
CA THR A 262 19.02 -9.93 -14.25
C THR A 262 19.43 -8.65 -13.55
N THR A 263 18.62 -7.61 -13.70
CA THR A 263 18.66 -6.36 -12.93
C THR A 263 17.31 -5.66 -13.01
N GLY A 264 16.97 -4.86 -12.00
CA GLY A 264 15.79 -3.98 -12.03
C GLY A 264 14.50 -4.54 -11.40
N ASN A 265 14.45 -5.83 -11.02
CA ASN A 265 13.26 -6.47 -10.47
C ASN A 265 13.49 -7.13 -9.10
N TYR A 266 14.42 -6.60 -8.29
CA TYR A 266 14.76 -7.23 -6.99
C TYR A 266 13.55 -7.27 -6.04
N GLY A 267 12.66 -6.24 -6.06
CA GLY A 267 11.44 -6.22 -5.27
C GLY A 267 10.42 -7.28 -5.73
N LEU A 268 10.31 -7.53 -7.03
CA LEU A 268 9.46 -8.59 -7.58
C LEU A 268 10.02 -9.98 -7.22
N LEU A 269 11.34 -10.16 -7.28
CA LEU A 269 12.01 -11.38 -6.83
C LEU A 269 11.84 -11.64 -5.33
N ASP A 270 11.81 -10.59 -4.49
CA ASP A 270 11.50 -10.70 -3.06
C ASP A 270 10.08 -11.26 -2.84
N GLN A 271 9.10 -10.78 -3.61
CA GLN A 271 7.71 -11.24 -3.54
C GLN A 271 7.59 -12.71 -3.96
N ILE A 272 8.27 -13.12 -5.04
CA ILE A 272 8.33 -14.52 -5.48
C ILE A 272 9.00 -15.39 -4.41
N LYS A 273 10.10 -14.92 -3.82
CA LYS A 273 10.80 -15.63 -2.72
C LYS A 273 9.90 -15.81 -1.49
N ALA A 274 9.09 -14.82 -1.17
CA ALA A 274 8.11 -14.94 -0.10
C ALA A 274 7.02 -15.97 -0.41
N LEU A 275 6.57 -16.09 -1.66
CA LEU A 275 5.64 -17.13 -2.11
C LEU A 275 6.26 -18.54 -1.99
N GLU A 276 7.52 -18.71 -2.37
CA GLU A 276 8.26 -19.96 -2.15
C GLU A 276 8.26 -20.33 -0.65
N TRP A 277 8.59 -19.35 0.21
CA TRP A 277 8.57 -19.57 1.65
C TRP A 277 7.17 -19.99 2.15
N VAL A 278 6.11 -19.35 1.67
CA VAL A 278 4.72 -19.69 2.04
C VAL A 278 4.41 -21.12 1.63
N ARG A 279 4.67 -21.51 0.39
CA ARG A 279 4.48 -22.88 -0.09
C ARG A 279 5.16 -23.91 0.84
N ASP A 280 6.40 -23.62 1.25
CA ASP A 280 7.24 -24.58 1.99
C ASP A 280 6.90 -24.64 3.50
N ASN A 281 6.32 -23.57 4.08
CA ASN A 281 6.16 -23.44 5.53
C ASN A 281 4.71 -23.31 6.01
N ILE A 282 3.75 -22.92 5.19
CA ILE A 282 2.42 -22.52 5.66
C ILE A 282 1.62 -23.68 6.27
N ALA A 283 1.93 -24.91 5.91
CA ALA A 283 1.32 -26.10 6.50
C ALA A 283 1.60 -26.22 8.01
N ALA A 284 2.73 -25.72 8.49
CA ALA A 284 3.06 -25.68 9.93
C ALA A 284 2.12 -24.74 10.71
N PHE A 285 1.53 -23.75 10.07
CA PHE A 285 0.50 -22.86 10.62
C PHE A 285 -0.93 -23.38 10.40
N GLY A 286 -1.08 -24.51 9.71
CA GLY A 286 -2.38 -25.11 9.38
C GLY A 286 -2.97 -24.65 8.06
N GLY A 287 -2.19 -24.00 7.19
CA GLY A 287 -2.61 -23.63 5.83
C GLY A 287 -2.42 -24.74 4.81
N ASP A 288 -3.19 -24.67 3.73
CA ASP A 288 -3.04 -25.57 2.58
C ASP A 288 -2.11 -24.91 1.54
N PRO A 289 -0.88 -25.43 1.34
CA PRO A 289 0.05 -24.90 0.35
C PRO A 289 -0.43 -25.03 -1.10
N ASN A 290 -1.45 -25.87 -1.34
CA ASN A 290 -2.07 -26.04 -2.65
C ASN A 290 -3.31 -25.16 -2.85
N ASN A 291 -3.68 -24.33 -1.87
CA ASN A 291 -4.84 -23.44 -1.94
C ASN A 291 -4.47 -22.01 -1.53
N ILE A 292 -3.54 -21.44 -2.28
CA ILE A 292 -3.03 -20.08 -2.09
C ILE A 292 -3.74 -19.14 -3.08
N THR A 293 -4.30 -18.04 -2.56
CA THR A 293 -4.78 -16.89 -3.33
C THR A 293 -3.78 -15.76 -3.13
N LEU A 294 -3.19 -15.27 -4.23
CA LEU A 294 -2.28 -14.12 -4.22
C LEU A 294 -3.09 -12.84 -4.41
N ALA A 295 -2.94 -11.89 -3.50
CA ALA A 295 -3.72 -10.66 -3.49
C ALA A 295 -2.82 -9.42 -3.45
N GLY A 296 -3.33 -8.30 -3.94
CA GLY A 296 -2.65 -7.02 -3.80
C GLY A 296 -3.50 -5.85 -4.26
N GLU A 297 -3.18 -4.67 -3.74
CA GLU A 297 -3.85 -3.43 -4.12
C GLU A 297 -2.86 -2.45 -4.73
N SER A 298 -3.32 -1.62 -5.69
CA SER A 298 -2.50 -0.60 -6.33
C SER A 298 -1.22 -1.21 -6.94
N ALA A 299 -0.04 -0.69 -6.64
CA ALA A 299 1.24 -1.26 -7.07
C ALA A 299 1.45 -2.72 -6.61
N GLY A 300 0.79 -3.16 -5.52
CA GLY A 300 0.74 -4.57 -5.11
C GLY A 300 -0.02 -5.42 -6.12
N ALA A 301 -1.19 -4.96 -6.58
CA ALA A 301 -1.96 -5.62 -7.64
C ALA A 301 -1.21 -5.61 -8.99
N ALA A 302 -0.51 -4.51 -9.30
CA ALA A 302 0.39 -4.46 -10.44
C ALA A 302 1.49 -5.54 -10.36
N SER A 303 2.06 -5.75 -9.16
CA SER A 303 3.03 -6.84 -8.92
C SER A 303 2.39 -8.21 -9.07
N VAL A 304 1.18 -8.43 -8.50
CA VAL A 304 0.43 -9.69 -8.67
C VAL A 304 0.22 -10.00 -10.14
N SER A 305 -0.23 -9.02 -10.94
CA SER A 305 -0.46 -9.24 -12.38
C SER A 305 0.83 -9.54 -13.16
N ALA A 306 1.99 -8.99 -12.73
CA ALA A 306 3.28 -9.35 -13.28
C ALA A 306 3.71 -10.77 -12.87
N ILE A 307 3.49 -11.15 -11.61
CA ILE A 307 3.79 -12.50 -11.08
C ILE A 307 2.95 -13.57 -11.78
N CYS A 308 1.71 -13.27 -12.21
CA CYS A 308 0.88 -14.19 -13.00
C CYS A 308 1.59 -14.68 -14.27
N THR A 309 2.48 -13.89 -14.84
CA THR A 309 3.20 -14.24 -16.08
C THR A 309 4.68 -14.56 -15.86
N SER A 310 5.15 -14.55 -14.60
CA SER A 310 6.52 -14.94 -14.28
C SER A 310 6.72 -16.45 -14.31
N PRO A 311 7.71 -16.97 -15.06
CA PRO A 311 8.03 -18.39 -15.04
C PRO A 311 8.54 -18.89 -13.68
N LEU A 312 9.03 -17.98 -12.83
CA LEU A 312 9.52 -18.30 -11.48
C LEU A 312 8.38 -18.54 -10.48
N ALA A 313 7.15 -18.16 -10.82
CA ALA A 313 5.99 -18.25 -9.95
C ALA A 313 5.05 -19.42 -10.28
N GLU A 314 5.42 -20.27 -11.24
CA GLU A 314 4.63 -21.44 -11.62
C GLU A 314 4.36 -22.36 -10.41
N GLY A 315 3.08 -22.64 -10.14
CA GLY A 315 2.64 -23.52 -9.05
C GLY A 315 2.75 -22.95 -7.64
N LEU A 316 3.09 -21.64 -7.47
CA LEU A 316 3.18 -21.01 -6.16
C LEU A 316 1.83 -20.49 -5.63
N PHE A 317 0.83 -20.35 -6.48
CA PHE A 317 -0.54 -19.94 -6.14
C PHE A 317 -1.53 -20.50 -7.17
N ARG A 318 -2.82 -20.44 -6.84
CA ARG A 318 -3.88 -20.89 -7.75
C ARG A 318 -4.75 -19.75 -8.26
N ARG A 319 -4.98 -18.72 -7.45
CA ARG A 319 -5.95 -17.66 -7.72
C ARG A 319 -5.37 -16.31 -7.39
N VAL A 320 -5.94 -15.28 -7.99
CA VAL A 320 -5.52 -13.92 -7.71
C VAL A 320 -6.68 -12.99 -7.39
N LEU A 321 -6.43 -12.03 -6.48
CA LEU A 321 -7.29 -10.90 -6.18
C LEU A 321 -6.50 -9.62 -6.48
N LEU A 322 -6.93 -8.87 -7.51
CA LEU A 322 -6.25 -7.64 -7.94
C LEU A 322 -7.17 -6.43 -7.71
N GLU A 323 -6.74 -5.55 -6.83
CA GLU A 323 -7.50 -4.39 -6.39
C GLU A 323 -6.85 -3.12 -6.94
N SER A 324 -7.61 -2.35 -7.73
CA SER A 324 -7.24 -1.00 -8.22
C SER A 324 -5.92 -0.92 -9.00
N SER A 325 -5.43 -1.98 -9.62
CA SER A 325 -4.32 -1.94 -10.61
C SER A 325 -4.07 -3.27 -11.32
N THR A 326 -3.48 -3.18 -12.53
CA THR A 326 -2.87 -4.30 -13.26
C THR A 326 -1.88 -3.76 -14.28
N VAL A 327 -0.89 -4.56 -14.67
CA VAL A 327 0.05 -4.25 -15.77
C VAL A 327 -0.19 -5.12 -17.02
N ALA A 328 -1.33 -5.80 -17.10
CA ALA A 328 -1.74 -6.65 -18.22
C ALA A 328 -2.42 -5.84 -19.34
N SER A 329 -1.88 -4.70 -19.73
CA SER A 329 -2.31 -3.88 -20.87
C SER A 329 -1.17 -3.69 -21.85
N VAL A 330 -1.46 -3.26 -23.09
CA VAL A 330 -0.43 -3.06 -24.15
C VAL A 330 0.65 -2.09 -23.65
N GLU A 331 0.23 -0.97 -23.06
CA GLU A 331 1.10 0.03 -22.47
C GLU A 331 0.62 0.30 -21.04
N PRO A 332 1.18 -0.39 -20.02
CA PRO A 332 0.82 -0.13 -18.63
C PRO A 332 1.11 1.32 -18.24
N PRO A 333 0.12 2.08 -17.73
CA PRO A 333 0.28 3.52 -17.48
C PRO A 333 1.14 3.85 -16.26
N HIS A 334 1.43 2.87 -15.40
CA HIS A 334 2.26 3.02 -14.20
C HIS A 334 2.81 1.66 -13.74
N SER A 335 3.73 1.67 -12.78
CA SER A 335 4.35 0.51 -12.14
C SER A 335 5.19 -0.37 -13.08
N PHE A 336 5.25 -0.03 -14.36
CA PHE A 336 5.99 -0.76 -15.39
C PHE A 336 6.72 0.22 -16.32
N ARG A 337 7.85 -0.19 -16.90
CA ARG A 337 8.65 0.62 -17.84
C ARG A 337 9.44 -0.27 -18.79
N SER A 338 9.94 0.30 -19.88
CA SER A 338 10.87 -0.40 -20.76
C SER A 338 12.21 -0.70 -20.06
N PHE A 339 12.93 -1.71 -20.52
CA PHE A 339 14.25 -2.02 -19.99
C PHE A 339 15.25 -0.87 -20.26
N ASP A 340 15.16 -0.23 -21.43
CA ASP A 340 16.01 0.91 -21.79
C ASP A 340 15.79 2.10 -20.84
N ASP A 341 14.52 2.42 -20.48
CA ASP A 341 14.22 3.46 -19.50
C ASP A 341 14.73 3.08 -18.10
N ALA A 342 14.68 1.78 -17.76
CA ALA A 342 15.21 1.28 -16.52
C ALA A 342 16.72 1.50 -16.41
N ILE A 343 17.48 1.14 -17.44
CA ILE A 343 18.92 1.35 -17.54
C ILE A 343 19.26 2.85 -17.57
N ALA A 344 18.50 3.66 -18.33
CA ALA A 344 18.69 5.12 -18.37
C ALA A 344 18.58 5.75 -16.98
N SER A 345 17.56 5.35 -16.19
CA SER A 345 17.40 5.81 -14.80
C SER A 345 18.58 5.41 -13.89
N GLY A 346 19.13 4.21 -14.07
CA GLY A 346 20.34 3.77 -13.36
C GLY A 346 21.57 4.60 -13.72
N ASN A 347 21.73 4.92 -15.01
CA ASN A 347 22.82 5.78 -15.49
C ASN A 347 22.70 7.22 -14.96
N GLU A 348 21.48 7.77 -14.91
CA GLU A 348 21.24 9.08 -14.30
C GLU A 348 21.63 9.10 -12.81
N LEU A 349 21.27 8.05 -12.07
CA LEU A 349 21.62 7.93 -10.66
C LEU A 349 23.14 7.89 -10.47
N LYS A 350 23.85 7.07 -11.27
CA LYS A 350 25.32 7.01 -11.25
C LYS A 350 25.95 8.38 -11.55
N ALA A 351 25.48 9.07 -12.59
CA ALA A 351 25.95 10.40 -12.96
C ALA A 351 25.76 11.43 -11.83
N ARG A 352 24.62 11.40 -11.16
CA ARG A 352 24.28 12.31 -10.05
C ARG A 352 25.26 12.17 -8.87
N TYR A 353 25.67 10.94 -8.56
CA TYR A 353 26.64 10.68 -7.48
C TYR A 353 28.10 10.62 -7.95
N GLY A 354 28.37 10.83 -9.22
CA GLY A 354 29.73 10.81 -9.78
C GLY A 354 30.39 9.43 -9.71
N VAL A 355 29.61 8.36 -9.71
CA VAL A 355 30.06 6.95 -9.70
C VAL A 355 29.83 6.29 -11.06
N LYS A 356 30.50 5.17 -11.32
CA LYS A 356 30.47 4.51 -12.62
C LYS A 356 29.84 3.12 -12.60
N THR A 357 29.79 2.48 -11.43
CA THR A 357 29.35 1.09 -11.30
C THR A 357 28.30 0.94 -10.19
N GLY A 358 27.50 -0.14 -10.27
CA GLY A 358 26.57 -0.52 -9.22
C GLY A 358 27.28 -0.82 -7.89
N ASP A 359 28.50 -1.37 -7.92
CA ASP A 359 29.31 -1.59 -6.73
C ASP A 359 29.72 -0.28 -6.02
N GLU A 360 30.00 0.77 -6.78
CA GLU A 360 30.26 2.10 -6.22
C GLU A 360 28.98 2.72 -5.63
N LEU A 361 27.81 2.55 -6.30
CA LEU A 361 26.50 2.94 -5.75
C LEU A 361 26.19 2.20 -4.44
N ARG A 362 26.51 0.88 -4.37
CA ARG A 362 26.27 0.02 -3.20
C ARG A 362 26.97 0.54 -1.94
N LYS A 363 28.08 1.28 -2.07
CA LYS A 363 28.81 1.91 -0.95
C LYS A 363 28.18 3.19 -0.43
N LEU A 364 27.18 3.76 -1.12
CA LEU A 364 26.49 4.94 -0.66
C LEU A 364 25.56 4.62 0.53
N ASP A 365 25.42 5.59 1.44
CA ASP A 365 24.48 5.45 2.55
C ASP A 365 23.03 5.31 2.04
N ALA A 366 22.30 4.37 2.62
CA ALA A 366 20.90 4.13 2.26
C ALA A 366 20.00 5.35 2.44
N LYS A 367 20.25 6.19 3.47
CA LYS A 367 19.51 7.43 3.68
C LYS A 367 19.74 8.46 2.57
N THR A 368 20.91 8.43 1.95
CA THR A 368 21.21 9.27 0.77
C THR A 368 20.43 8.76 -0.44
N LEU A 369 20.48 7.45 -0.69
CA LEU A 369 19.79 6.83 -1.83
C LEU A 369 18.26 6.92 -1.71
N VAL A 370 17.70 6.80 -0.52
CA VAL A 370 16.24 6.86 -0.32
C VAL A 370 15.64 8.22 -0.67
N ASN A 371 16.41 9.30 -0.55
CA ASN A 371 15.96 10.64 -0.92
C ASN A 371 15.86 10.83 -2.44
N GLU A 372 16.51 9.97 -3.22
CA GLU A 372 16.42 9.91 -4.68
C GLU A 372 15.28 9.01 -5.17
N ALA A 373 14.51 8.42 -4.26
CA ALA A 373 13.45 7.44 -4.56
C ALA A 373 12.30 8.01 -5.40
N TYR A 374 12.21 9.31 -5.58
CA TYR A 374 11.27 9.93 -6.52
C TYR A 374 11.69 9.84 -7.99
N THR A 375 12.86 9.30 -8.30
CA THR A 375 13.13 8.81 -9.64
C THR A 375 12.33 7.51 -9.83
N GLN A 376 11.55 7.44 -10.91
CA GLN A 376 10.61 6.34 -11.15
C GLN A 376 11.36 5.01 -11.32
N HIS A 377 11.34 4.20 -10.27
CA HIS A 377 11.88 2.83 -10.30
C HIS A 377 10.71 1.85 -10.32
N PHE A 378 10.46 1.24 -11.47
CA PHE A 378 9.33 0.35 -11.73
C PHE A 378 9.80 -1.01 -12.22
N MET A 379 8.87 -1.98 -12.30
CA MET A 379 9.12 -3.29 -12.91
C MET A 379 9.47 -3.15 -14.39
N THR A 380 10.22 -4.09 -14.92
CA THR A 380 10.62 -4.14 -16.33
C THR A 380 10.79 -5.58 -16.82
N VAL A 381 10.81 -5.78 -18.13
CA VAL A 381 11.19 -7.06 -18.74
C VAL A 381 12.71 -7.21 -18.62
N ASP A 382 13.14 -8.07 -17.68
CA ASP A 382 14.57 -8.29 -17.36
C ASP A 382 15.13 -9.61 -17.92
N GLY A 383 14.28 -10.41 -18.56
CA GLY A 383 14.65 -11.70 -19.14
C GLY A 383 14.73 -12.87 -18.15
N TYR A 384 14.47 -12.62 -16.83
CA TYR A 384 14.52 -13.63 -15.78
C TYR A 384 13.24 -13.67 -14.95
N ALA A 385 12.93 -12.60 -14.19
CA ALA A 385 11.67 -12.48 -13.46
C ALA A 385 10.50 -12.30 -14.42
N LEU A 386 10.69 -11.49 -15.47
CA LEU A 386 9.74 -11.28 -16.56
C LEU A 386 10.46 -11.44 -17.88
N THR A 387 10.09 -12.48 -18.65
CA THR A 387 10.69 -12.79 -19.96
C THR A 387 10.09 -11.95 -21.08
N GLU A 388 8.87 -11.45 -20.89
CA GLU A 388 8.14 -10.55 -21.79
C GLU A 388 7.13 -9.72 -20.99
N THR A 389 6.40 -8.80 -21.65
CA THR A 389 5.36 -8.05 -20.97
C THR A 389 4.19 -8.97 -20.56
N PRO A 390 3.47 -8.69 -19.47
CA PRO A 390 2.29 -9.46 -19.09
C PRO A 390 1.25 -9.55 -20.22
N TYR A 391 1.03 -8.46 -20.96
CA TYR A 391 0.14 -8.47 -22.14
C TYR A 391 0.57 -9.53 -23.18
N GLU A 392 1.83 -9.56 -23.55
CA GLU A 392 2.37 -10.54 -24.54
C GLU A 392 2.26 -11.97 -24.05
N SER A 393 2.51 -12.20 -22.75
CA SER A 393 2.39 -13.53 -22.13
C SER A 393 0.95 -14.04 -22.18
N TYR A 394 -0.03 -13.23 -21.76
CA TYR A 394 -1.45 -13.61 -21.87
C TYR A 394 -1.90 -13.84 -23.32
N LYS A 395 -1.41 -13.03 -24.28
CA LYS A 395 -1.71 -13.25 -25.73
C LYS A 395 -1.17 -14.58 -26.26
N LYS A 396 -0.18 -15.17 -25.59
CA LYS A 396 0.38 -16.50 -25.90
C LYS A 396 -0.22 -17.63 -25.04
N GLY A 397 -1.14 -17.31 -24.13
CA GLY A 397 -1.70 -18.28 -23.19
C GLY A 397 -0.74 -18.67 -22.06
N VAL A 398 0.22 -17.80 -21.73
CA VAL A 398 1.18 -18.03 -20.63
C VAL A 398 0.72 -17.25 -19.41
N HIS A 399 0.23 -17.97 -18.42
CA HIS A 399 -0.22 -17.43 -17.13
C HIS A 399 -0.22 -18.53 -16.06
N ASN A 400 -0.17 -18.17 -14.79
CA ASN A 400 -0.04 -19.10 -13.66
C ASN A 400 -1.34 -19.30 -12.87
N GLU A 401 -2.30 -18.39 -12.94
CA GLU A 401 -3.54 -18.42 -12.17
C GLU A 401 -4.65 -19.23 -12.84
N GLU A 402 -5.50 -19.84 -12.02
CA GLU A 402 -6.68 -20.62 -12.44
C GLU A 402 -7.98 -19.81 -12.43
N ALA A 403 -8.05 -18.72 -11.64
CA ALA A 403 -9.20 -17.82 -11.56
C ALA A 403 -8.77 -16.42 -11.09
N ILE A 404 -9.48 -15.40 -11.54
CA ILE A 404 -9.20 -14.00 -11.25
C ILE A 404 -10.44 -13.35 -10.62
N LEU A 405 -10.26 -12.69 -9.47
CA LEU A 405 -11.18 -11.71 -8.91
C LEU A 405 -10.47 -10.36 -8.94
N HIS A 406 -11.06 -9.35 -9.55
CA HIS A 406 -10.41 -8.05 -9.69
C HIS A 406 -11.42 -6.91 -9.74
N GLY A 407 -10.94 -5.68 -9.61
CA GLY A 407 -11.80 -4.53 -9.77
C GLY A 407 -11.19 -3.22 -9.33
N TYR A 408 -12.00 -2.19 -9.30
CA TYR A 408 -11.58 -0.81 -9.07
C TYR A 408 -12.69 0.02 -8.43
N ASN A 409 -12.31 1.23 -7.96
CA ASN A 409 -13.17 2.15 -7.26
C ASN A 409 -13.69 3.27 -8.17
N SER A 410 -14.84 3.85 -7.83
CA SER A 410 -15.46 4.92 -8.64
C SER A 410 -14.67 6.23 -8.59
N GLU A 411 -13.86 6.44 -7.57
CA GLU A 411 -13.12 7.69 -7.33
C GLU A 411 -11.61 7.46 -7.16
N GLU A 412 -11.04 6.54 -7.95
CA GLU A 412 -9.62 6.18 -7.92
C GLU A 412 -8.67 7.39 -7.92
N SER A 413 -9.03 8.42 -8.66
CA SER A 413 -8.18 9.61 -8.84
C SER A 413 -8.13 10.53 -7.62
N GLY A 414 -9.05 10.39 -6.65
CA GLY A 414 -9.22 11.34 -5.55
C GLY A 414 -7.92 11.70 -4.83
N PRO A 415 -7.16 10.74 -4.29
CA PRO A 415 -5.90 11.02 -3.59
C PRO A 415 -4.82 11.68 -4.46
N PHE A 416 -4.81 11.41 -5.76
CA PHE A 416 -3.77 11.91 -6.68
C PHE A 416 -4.05 13.32 -7.19
N LEU A 417 -5.31 13.76 -7.16
CA LEU A 417 -5.73 15.05 -7.71
C LEU A 417 -6.03 16.12 -6.66
N ILE A 418 -5.81 15.87 -5.37
CA ILE A 418 -6.07 16.82 -4.27
C ILE A 418 -5.46 18.21 -4.53
N LEU A 419 -4.21 18.26 -5.02
CA LEU A 419 -3.47 19.49 -5.27
C LEU A 419 -3.31 19.84 -6.76
N GLY A 420 -3.85 19.03 -7.67
CA GLY A 420 -3.54 19.13 -9.09
C GLY A 420 -4.71 18.87 -10.05
N ASN A 421 -5.95 19.00 -9.60
CA ASN A 421 -7.11 18.74 -10.47
C ASN A 421 -7.26 19.79 -11.59
N ALA A 422 -8.05 19.49 -12.61
CA ALA A 422 -8.34 20.39 -13.72
C ALA A 422 -9.34 21.50 -13.32
N ASN A 423 -9.36 22.55 -14.10
CA ASN A 423 -10.42 23.54 -14.22
C ASN A 423 -10.68 23.81 -15.72
N LEU A 424 -11.70 24.56 -16.07
CA LEU A 424 -12.05 24.83 -17.48
C LEU A 424 -10.85 25.31 -18.32
N LYS A 425 -9.98 26.13 -17.73
CA LYS A 425 -8.82 26.70 -18.44
C LYS A 425 -7.75 25.65 -18.75
N SER A 426 -7.56 24.64 -17.88
CA SER A 426 -6.51 23.63 -18.01
C SER A 426 -7.00 22.30 -18.56
N TYR A 427 -8.32 22.06 -18.58
CA TYR A 427 -8.93 20.78 -18.91
C TYR A 427 -8.58 20.32 -20.34
N GLU A 428 -8.87 21.15 -21.35
CA GLU A 428 -8.59 20.81 -22.75
C GLU A 428 -7.11 20.49 -22.99
N SER A 429 -6.20 21.29 -22.41
CA SER A 429 -4.76 21.05 -22.59
C SER A 429 -4.30 19.73 -21.95
N ARG A 430 -4.92 19.30 -20.85
CA ARG A 430 -4.65 18.00 -20.22
C ARG A 430 -5.14 16.85 -21.08
N VAL A 431 -6.37 16.92 -21.57
CA VAL A 431 -6.92 15.90 -22.47
C VAL A 431 -6.08 15.80 -23.74
N ARG A 432 -5.73 16.93 -24.37
CA ARG A 432 -4.88 16.94 -25.57
C ARG A 432 -3.47 16.42 -25.30
N GLY A 433 -2.91 16.73 -24.13
CA GLY A 433 -1.57 16.24 -23.75
C GLY A 433 -1.52 14.73 -23.58
N PHE A 434 -2.62 14.10 -23.16
CA PHE A 434 -2.67 12.66 -22.96
C PHE A 434 -3.14 11.89 -24.20
N PHE A 435 -4.23 12.33 -24.84
CA PHE A 435 -4.86 11.59 -25.93
C PHE A 435 -4.36 11.95 -27.33
N GLY A 436 -3.54 13.01 -27.48
CA GLY A 436 -2.97 13.39 -28.77
C GLY A 436 -4.01 13.58 -29.86
N GLU A 437 -3.92 12.81 -30.94
CA GLU A 437 -4.85 12.84 -32.08
C GLU A 437 -6.27 12.38 -31.75
N TYR A 438 -6.47 11.62 -30.69
CA TYR A 438 -7.78 11.15 -30.21
C TYR A 438 -8.48 12.14 -29.26
N ALA A 439 -7.83 13.26 -28.93
CA ALA A 439 -8.33 14.19 -27.90
C ALA A 439 -9.69 14.79 -28.23
N ASP A 440 -9.98 15.09 -29.49
CA ASP A 440 -11.27 15.69 -29.89
C ASP A 440 -12.44 14.74 -29.61
N GLU A 441 -12.26 13.43 -29.77
CA GLU A 441 -13.28 12.43 -29.45
C GLU A 441 -13.54 12.37 -27.93
N VAL A 442 -12.51 12.47 -27.11
CA VAL A 442 -12.64 12.51 -25.65
C VAL A 442 -13.32 13.82 -25.20
N LEU A 443 -12.96 14.96 -25.81
CA LEU A 443 -13.60 16.24 -25.54
C LEU A 443 -15.07 16.27 -25.95
N ASP A 444 -15.47 15.48 -26.94
CA ASP A 444 -16.88 15.32 -27.32
C ASP A 444 -17.66 14.47 -26.32
N LEU A 445 -17.05 13.45 -25.73
CA LEU A 445 -17.65 12.63 -24.66
C LEU A 445 -17.78 13.41 -23.34
N TYR A 446 -16.77 14.19 -23.00
CA TYR A 446 -16.63 14.91 -21.73
C TYR A 446 -16.40 16.40 -21.98
N ARG A 447 -17.50 17.15 -22.18
CA ARG A 447 -17.49 18.59 -22.53
C ARG A 447 -17.92 19.43 -21.32
N PRO A 448 -17.00 19.87 -20.44
CA PRO A 448 -17.38 20.68 -19.30
C PRO A 448 -17.80 22.09 -19.68
N THR A 449 -18.73 22.64 -18.93
CA THR A 449 -19.20 24.03 -19.04
C THR A 449 -18.85 24.84 -17.78
N THR A 450 -18.45 24.18 -16.70
CA THR A 450 -18.07 24.77 -15.41
C THR A 450 -16.74 24.21 -14.92
N ASP A 451 -16.11 24.90 -13.97
CA ASP A 451 -14.88 24.41 -13.32
C ASP A 451 -15.13 23.11 -12.53
N ASP A 452 -16.31 22.95 -11.93
CA ASP A 452 -16.66 21.72 -11.20
C ASP A 452 -16.81 20.54 -12.18
N GLU A 453 -17.51 20.72 -13.31
CA GLU A 453 -17.58 19.68 -14.34
C GLU A 453 -16.20 19.34 -14.93
N ALA A 454 -15.34 20.33 -15.16
CA ALA A 454 -13.98 20.10 -15.63
C ALA A 454 -13.14 19.29 -14.64
N LYS A 455 -13.32 19.56 -13.35
CA LYS A 455 -12.70 18.82 -12.26
C LYS A 455 -13.19 17.37 -12.20
N ASP A 456 -14.50 17.17 -12.28
CA ASP A 456 -15.13 15.85 -12.17
C ASP A 456 -14.82 14.99 -13.41
N TYR A 457 -14.92 15.54 -14.62
CA TYR A 457 -14.57 14.82 -15.84
C TYR A 457 -13.08 14.46 -15.90
N TRP A 458 -12.18 15.37 -15.48
CA TRP A 458 -10.76 15.04 -15.43
C TRP A 458 -10.48 13.94 -14.41
N ALA A 459 -11.16 13.96 -13.27
CA ALA A 459 -11.02 12.91 -12.25
C ALA A 459 -11.46 11.54 -12.78
N GLN A 460 -12.58 11.47 -13.50
CA GLN A 460 -13.07 10.26 -14.16
C GLN A 460 -12.10 9.76 -15.24
N ILE A 461 -11.64 10.66 -16.12
CA ILE A 461 -10.70 10.34 -17.20
C ILE A 461 -9.38 9.83 -16.60
N TYR A 462 -8.85 10.50 -15.57
CA TYR A 462 -7.63 10.08 -14.88
C TYR A 462 -7.78 8.69 -14.26
N GLY A 463 -8.88 8.44 -13.54
CA GLY A 463 -9.21 7.13 -12.99
C GLY A 463 -9.29 6.06 -14.07
N ALA A 464 -9.98 6.37 -15.17
CA ALA A 464 -10.12 5.45 -16.30
C ALA A 464 -8.76 5.10 -16.93
N ILE A 465 -7.87 6.06 -17.12
CA ILE A 465 -6.54 5.83 -17.70
C ILE A 465 -5.67 4.96 -16.81
N PHE A 466 -5.53 5.34 -15.54
CA PHE A 466 -4.50 4.78 -14.66
C PHE A 466 -4.94 3.51 -13.93
N PHE A 467 -6.25 3.30 -13.77
CA PHE A 467 -6.79 2.22 -12.96
C PHE A 467 -7.79 1.34 -13.72
N ASN A 468 -8.85 1.90 -14.29
CA ASN A 468 -9.98 1.11 -14.77
C ASN A 468 -9.69 0.41 -16.10
N TYR A 469 -9.13 1.10 -17.09
CA TYR A 469 -8.81 0.51 -18.40
C TYR A 469 -7.84 -0.68 -18.34
N PRO A 470 -6.79 -0.66 -17.50
CA PRO A 470 -5.98 -1.87 -17.31
C PRO A 470 -6.77 -3.08 -16.82
N HIS A 471 -7.78 -2.91 -15.93
CA HIS A 471 -8.68 -3.99 -15.51
C HIS A 471 -9.56 -4.50 -16.65
N TYR A 472 -10.11 -3.59 -17.45
CA TYR A 472 -10.84 -3.95 -18.66
C TYR A 472 -9.97 -4.74 -19.66
N CYS A 473 -8.69 -4.42 -19.79
CA CYS A 473 -7.73 -5.18 -20.59
C CYS A 473 -7.51 -6.59 -20.01
N LEU A 474 -7.23 -6.70 -18.71
CA LEU A 474 -7.02 -7.97 -18.03
C LEU A 474 -8.24 -8.88 -18.17
N ASN A 475 -9.45 -8.33 -18.00
CA ASN A 475 -10.69 -9.07 -18.15
C ASN A 475 -10.78 -9.74 -19.52
N ARG A 476 -10.54 -8.99 -20.62
CA ARG A 476 -10.55 -9.53 -21.98
C ARG A 476 -9.47 -10.59 -22.21
N LEU A 477 -8.26 -10.39 -21.66
CA LEU A 477 -7.19 -11.38 -21.74
C LEU A 477 -7.56 -12.66 -20.99
N ALA A 478 -8.18 -12.55 -19.80
CA ALA A 478 -8.66 -13.70 -19.05
C ALA A 478 -9.73 -14.48 -19.83
N VAL A 479 -10.71 -13.79 -20.42
CA VAL A 479 -11.75 -14.40 -21.27
C VAL A 479 -11.14 -15.10 -22.49
N GLU A 480 -10.18 -14.45 -23.19
CA GLU A 480 -9.47 -15.05 -24.32
C GLU A 480 -8.73 -16.34 -23.94
N ASN A 481 -8.24 -16.44 -22.70
CA ASN A 481 -7.53 -17.61 -22.17
C ASN A 481 -8.45 -18.63 -21.47
N GLY A 482 -9.76 -18.37 -21.40
CA GLY A 482 -10.72 -19.25 -20.72
C GLY A 482 -10.58 -19.28 -19.20
N ILE A 483 -9.98 -18.24 -18.60
CA ILE A 483 -9.81 -18.11 -17.16
C ILE A 483 -11.11 -17.56 -16.57
N PRO A 484 -11.72 -18.21 -15.56
CA PRO A 484 -12.85 -17.64 -14.81
C PRO A 484 -12.46 -16.30 -14.21
N VAL A 485 -13.24 -15.25 -14.52
CA VAL A 485 -12.93 -13.89 -14.12
C VAL A 485 -14.16 -13.16 -13.59
N TYR A 486 -14.01 -12.50 -12.44
CA TYR A 486 -15.05 -11.78 -11.73
C TYR A 486 -14.57 -10.35 -11.48
N GLU A 487 -15.31 -9.37 -12.01
CA GLU A 487 -14.94 -7.96 -11.92
C GLU A 487 -15.90 -7.18 -11.04
N TYR A 488 -15.36 -6.35 -10.11
CA TYR A 488 -16.16 -5.47 -9.27
C TYR A 488 -15.94 -3.99 -9.60
N TYR A 489 -16.93 -3.19 -9.23
CA TYR A 489 -16.91 -1.74 -9.20
C TYR A 489 -17.34 -1.27 -7.81
N PHE A 490 -16.42 -0.72 -7.02
CA PHE A 490 -16.73 -0.22 -5.69
C PHE A 490 -17.16 1.25 -5.78
N SER A 491 -18.43 1.54 -5.43
CA SER A 491 -19.03 2.88 -5.52
C SER A 491 -19.67 3.35 -4.22
N ARG A 492 -19.29 2.73 -3.10
CA ARG A 492 -19.90 3.03 -1.81
C ARG A 492 -19.53 4.42 -1.32
N HIS A 493 -20.56 5.27 -1.20
CA HIS A 493 -20.53 6.59 -0.57
C HIS A 493 -21.42 6.59 0.67
N ASN A 494 -20.87 6.96 1.83
CA ASN A 494 -21.66 7.03 3.06
C ASN A 494 -21.90 8.48 3.56
N GLY A 495 -21.65 9.49 2.72
CA GLY A 495 -21.78 10.91 3.02
C GLY A 495 -20.58 11.52 3.77
N ARG A 496 -19.60 10.70 4.17
CA ARG A 496 -18.34 11.14 4.80
C ARG A 496 -17.13 10.58 4.06
N LEU A 497 -17.22 9.33 3.68
CA LEU A 497 -16.21 8.61 2.93
C LEU A 497 -16.73 8.36 1.52
N GLY A 498 -15.87 8.57 0.52
CA GLY A 498 -16.10 8.24 -0.86
C GLY A 498 -15.41 6.92 -1.25
N ALA A 499 -15.66 6.48 -2.46
CA ALA A 499 -15.04 5.28 -3.01
C ALA A 499 -13.71 5.64 -3.71
N TRP A 500 -12.79 6.21 -2.96
CA TRP A 500 -11.46 6.58 -3.47
C TRP A 500 -10.49 5.39 -3.51
N HIS A 501 -9.34 5.58 -4.09
CA HIS A 501 -8.27 4.59 -4.16
C HIS A 501 -7.93 3.99 -2.78
N SER A 502 -7.94 2.68 -2.66
CA SER A 502 -7.80 1.90 -1.40
C SER A 502 -9.00 1.99 -0.44
N GLY A 503 -10.10 2.66 -0.81
CA GLY A 503 -11.27 2.83 0.06
C GLY A 503 -12.05 1.54 0.32
N GLU A 504 -11.95 0.54 -0.53
CA GLU A 504 -12.59 -0.77 -0.43
C GLU A 504 -11.89 -1.71 0.55
N LEU A 505 -10.58 -1.52 0.80
CA LEU A 505 -9.76 -2.47 1.55
C LEU A 505 -10.34 -2.88 2.91
N PRO A 506 -10.78 -1.97 3.80
CA PRO A 506 -11.31 -2.38 5.08
C PRO A 506 -12.60 -3.21 4.96
N TYR A 507 -13.35 -3.10 3.84
CA TYR A 507 -14.51 -3.94 3.56
C TYR A 507 -14.09 -5.33 3.08
N VAL A 508 -13.14 -5.41 2.16
CA VAL A 508 -12.62 -6.66 1.61
C VAL A 508 -12.00 -7.53 2.70
N TYR A 509 -11.21 -6.92 3.59
CA TYR A 509 -10.44 -7.61 4.62
C TYR A 509 -11.14 -7.71 5.98
N GLY A 510 -12.39 -7.22 6.12
CA GLY A 510 -13.18 -7.33 7.35
C GLY A 510 -12.65 -6.48 8.50
N ASN A 511 -12.08 -5.32 8.22
CA ASN A 511 -11.38 -4.47 9.17
C ASN A 511 -12.08 -3.12 9.45
N LEU A 512 -13.37 -2.98 9.14
CA LEU A 512 -14.11 -1.77 9.50
C LEU A 512 -14.12 -1.56 11.02
N ALA A 513 -13.74 -0.36 11.45
CA ALA A 513 -13.72 -0.01 12.87
C ALA A 513 -15.13 -0.04 13.47
N LYS A 514 -15.38 -0.99 14.37
CA LYS A 514 -16.74 -1.27 14.93
C LYS A 514 -17.33 -0.10 15.72
N ASP A 515 -16.49 0.74 16.34
CA ASP A 515 -16.92 1.89 17.14
C ASP A 515 -16.78 3.23 16.38
N SER A 516 -16.51 3.19 15.09
CA SER A 516 -16.32 4.39 14.28
C SER A 516 -17.66 5.07 13.98
N ARG A 517 -17.67 6.40 14.06
CA ARG A 517 -18.79 7.23 13.58
C ARG A 517 -18.75 7.45 12.07
N LEU A 518 -17.73 6.93 11.39
CA LEU A 518 -17.56 7.05 9.94
C LEU A 518 -18.46 6.07 9.19
N PHE A 519 -18.77 4.91 9.79
CA PHE A 519 -19.52 3.82 9.17
C PHE A 519 -20.94 3.70 9.70
N ASN A 520 -21.86 3.23 8.87
CA ASN A 520 -23.26 3.00 9.20
C ASN A 520 -23.67 1.53 8.95
N ALA A 521 -24.94 1.18 9.18
CA ALA A 521 -25.41 -0.20 9.05
C ALA A 521 -25.18 -0.80 7.64
N ARG A 522 -25.28 0.00 6.57
CA ARG A 522 -25.02 -0.49 5.21
C ARG A 522 -23.53 -0.80 5.02
N ASP A 523 -22.63 0.01 5.60
CA ASP A 523 -21.20 -0.24 5.51
C ASP A 523 -20.83 -1.58 6.14
N TYR A 524 -21.34 -1.90 7.33
CA TYR A 524 -21.10 -3.20 7.99
C TYR A 524 -21.76 -4.37 7.25
N ALA A 525 -22.93 -4.17 6.63
CA ALA A 525 -23.54 -5.19 5.79
C ALA A 525 -22.70 -5.46 4.53
N LEU A 526 -22.20 -4.39 3.90
CA LEU A 526 -21.32 -4.47 2.73
C LEU A 526 -19.98 -5.14 3.06
N GLU A 527 -19.38 -4.84 4.22
CA GLU A 527 -18.21 -5.55 4.72
C GLU A 527 -18.46 -7.07 4.73
N GLY A 528 -19.58 -7.50 5.33
CA GLY A 528 -19.95 -8.92 5.38
C GLY A 528 -20.16 -9.54 4.00
N GLU A 529 -20.79 -8.82 3.06
CA GLU A 529 -20.97 -9.28 1.68
C GLU A 529 -19.61 -9.45 0.97
N MET A 530 -18.75 -8.41 0.96
CA MET A 530 -17.47 -8.43 0.26
C MET A 530 -16.52 -9.47 0.86
N THR A 531 -16.43 -9.54 2.19
CA THR A 531 -15.65 -10.58 2.88
C THR A 531 -16.14 -11.98 2.50
N SER A 532 -17.47 -12.22 2.43
CA SER A 532 -18.03 -13.51 2.05
C SER A 532 -17.69 -13.91 0.63
N TYR A 533 -17.76 -12.99 -0.33
CA TYR A 533 -17.33 -13.24 -1.72
C TYR A 533 -15.84 -13.63 -1.79
N VAL A 534 -14.98 -12.92 -1.10
CA VAL A 534 -13.53 -13.22 -1.07
C VAL A 534 -13.28 -14.59 -0.45
N LEU A 535 -13.92 -14.92 0.66
CA LEU A 535 -13.78 -16.23 1.32
C LEU A 535 -14.24 -17.39 0.42
N ASN A 536 -15.37 -17.22 -0.29
CA ASN A 536 -15.85 -18.23 -1.24
C ASN A 536 -14.85 -18.38 -2.40
N PHE A 537 -14.38 -17.29 -2.97
CA PHE A 537 -13.38 -17.29 -4.05
C PHE A 537 -12.08 -17.96 -3.60
N MET A 538 -11.57 -17.67 -2.42
CA MET A 538 -10.39 -18.33 -1.85
C MET A 538 -10.57 -19.85 -1.72
N LYS A 539 -11.76 -20.29 -1.37
CA LYS A 539 -12.07 -21.73 -1.18
C LYS A 539 -12.22 -22.47 -2.50
N THR A 540 -12.88 -21.87 -3.47
CA THR A 540 -13.41 -22.60 -4.66
C THR A 540 -12.98 -22.02 -6.01
N GLY A 541 -12.58 -20.74 -6.07
CA GLY A 541 -12.41 -19.97 -7.31
C GLY A 541 -13.71 -19.35 -7.84
N ASP A 542 -14.83 -19.58 -7.16
CA ASP A 542 -16.13 -18.95 -7.43
C ASP A 542 -16.52 -18.09 -6.21
N PRO A 543 -16.75 -16.77 -6.36
CA PRO A 543 -17.12 -15.91 -5.25
C PRO A 543 -18.56 -16.12 -4.76
N ASN A 544 -19.43 -16.77 -5.54
CA ASN A 544 -20.84 -16.93 -5.23
C ASN A 544 -21.08 -17.80 -3.99
N GLY A 545 -22.16 -17.52 -3.27
CA GLY A 545 -22.55 -18.24 -2.07
C GLY A 545 -23.99 -17.95 -1.65
N GLU A 546 -24.48 -18.72 -0.68
CA GLU A 546 -25.84 -18.60 -0.16
C GLU A 546 -26.07 -17.20 0.44
N GLY A 547 -27.19 -16.57 0.07
CA GLY A 547 -27.58 -15.25 0.57
C GLY A 547 -26.88 -14.05 -0.10
N LEU A 548 -25.94 -14.28 -1.03
CA LEU A 548 -25.28 -13.24 -1.79
C LEU A 548 -25.98 -12.99 -3.13
N PRO A 549 -26.05 -11.75 -3.63
CA PRO A 549 -26.39 -11.47 -5.02
C PRO A 549 -25.50 -12.26 -5.99
N ALA A 550 -26.06 -12.79 -7.07
CA ALA A 550 -25.28 -13.57 -8.03
C ALA A 550 -24.23 -12.67 -8.72
N TRP A 551 -22.96 -13.10 -8.68
CA TRP A 551 -21.86 -12.51 -9.42
C TRP A 551 -21.60 -13.30 -10.68
N GLU A 552 -21.91 -12.72 -11.84
CA GLU A 552 -21.73 -13.38 -13.12
C GLU A 552 -20.23 -13.47 -13.46
N ASN A 553 -19.78 -14.62 -13.92
CA ASN A 553 -18.47 -14.75 -14.54
C ASN A 553 -18.47 -13.87 -15.81
N ASN A 554 -17.52 -12.96 -15.90
CA ASN A 554 -17.53 -11.93 -16.94
C ASN A 554 -17.02 -12.50 -18.28
N SER A 555 -17.93 -13.00 -19.09
CA SER A 555 -17.63 -13.62 -20.38
C SER A 555 -17.49 -12.64 -21.56
N ASP A 556 -17.97 -11.41 -21.41
CA ASP A 556 -18.01 -10.40 -22.48
C ASP A 556 -17.34 -9.07 -22.10
N SER A 557 -16.74 -8.96 -20.93
CA SER A 557 -16.04 -7.78 -20.39
C SER A 557 -16.91 -6.50 -20.30
N ALA A 558 -18.21 -6.66 -20.24
CA ALA A 558 -19.16 -5.54 -20.27
C ALA A 558 -19.95 -5.37 -18.98
N ARG A 559 -19.75 -6.25 -17.99
CA ARG A 559 -20.53 -6.27 -16.75
C ARG A 559 -19.65 -6.40 -15.52
N VAL A 560 -20.00 -5.68 -14.45
CA VAL A 560 -19.31 -5.68 -13.17
C VAL A 560 -20.29 -5.84 -12.03
N LEU A 561 -19.89 -6.43 -10.91
CA LEU A 561 -20.67 -6.40 -9.67
C LEU A 561 -20.40 -5.06 -8.97
N GLU A 562 -21.41 -4.21 -8.87
CA GLU A 562 -21.29 -2.94 -8.17
C GLU A 562 -21.52 -3.10 -6.67
N PHE A 563 -20.54 -2.70 -5.87
CA PHE A 563 -20.58 -2.60 -4.42
C PHE A 563 -20.83 -1.13 -4.01
N GLY A 564 -22.12 -0.78 -3.89
CA GLY A 564 -22.57 0.56 -3.58
C GLY A 564 -23.59 0.60 -2.43
N ASP A 565 -24.58 1.47 -2.56
CA ASP A 565 -25.74 1.47 -1.67
C ASP A 565 -26.54 0.16 -1.76
N THR A 566 -26.46 -0.50 -2.89
CA THR A 566 -26.94 -1.87 -3.13
C THR A 566 -25.83 -2.67 -3.81
N THR A 567 -25.84 -3.99 -3.66
CA THR A 567 -24.94 -4.88 -4.38
C THR A 567 -25.69 -5.52 -5.54
N ALA A 568 -25.28 -5.26 -6.78
CA ALA A 568 -25.95 -5.78 -7.98
C ALA A 568 -25.03 -5.76 -9.21
N MET A 569 -25.28 -6.67 -10.16
CA MET A 569 -24.65 -6.63 -11.48
C MET A 569 -25.07 -5.37 -12.24
N THR A 570 -24.10 -4.68 -12.84
CA THR A 570 -24.31 -3.46 -13.65
C THR A 570 -23.45 -3.52 -14.92
N GLY A 571 -23.65 -2.58 -15.83
CA GLY A 571 -22.79 -2.44 -17.02
C GLY A 571 -21.49 -1.72 -16.68
N GLU A 572 -20.45 -2.03 -17.44
CA GLU A 572 -19.17 -1.31 -17.41
C GLU A 572 -19.38 0.20 -17.69
N LYS A 573 -18.73 1.06 -16.92
CA LYS A 573 -19.06 2.50 -16.89
C LYS A 573 -18.41 3.30 -18.02
N TYR A 574 -17.24 2.89 -18.55
CA TYR A 574 -16.39 3.74 -19.39
C TYR A 574 -16.14 3.17 -20.80
N LEU A 575 -17.01 2.27 -21.31
CA LEU A 575 -16.82 1.58 -22.59
C LEU A 575 -16.53 2.51 -23.78
N ALA A 576 -17.18 3.69 -23.84
CA ALA A 576 -16.93 4.65 -24.91
C ALA A 576 -15.50 5.22 -24.86
N LEU A 577 -15.00 5.50 -23.67
CA LEU A 577 -13.61 5.95 -23.47
C LEU A 577 -12.62 4.83 -23.74
N TYR A 578 -12.92 3.61 -23.30
CA TYR A 578 -12.07 2.44 -23.55
C TYR A 578 -11.93 2.11 -25.04
N ALA A 579 -12.99 2.31 -25.83
CA ALA A 579 -12.92 2.15 -27.28
C ALA A 579 -11.96 3.16 -27.96
N ILE A 580 -11.80 4.36 -27.39
CA ILE A 580 -10.80 5.33 -27.83
C ILE A 580 -9.40 4.86 -27.41
N MET A 581 -9.25 4.41 -26.16
CA MET A 581 -7.96 3.93 -25.62
C MET A 581 -7.46 2.66 -26.33
N ASP A 582 -8.36 1.76 -26.75
CA ASP A 582 -8.01 0.59 -27.58
C ASP A 582 -7.33 1.02 -28.89
N ARG A 583 -7.87 2.03 -29.56
CA ARG A 583 -7.26 2.55 -30.79
C ARG A 583 -5.93 3.26 -30.54
N MET A 584 -5.85 4.01 -29.44
CA MET A 584 -4.65 4.72 -29.03
C MET A 584 -3.50 3.76 -28.70
N THR A 585 -3.76 2.70 -27.96
CA THR A 585 -2.76 1.72 -27.55
C THR A 585 -2.49 0.62 -28.58
N GLY A 586 -3.32 0.54 -29.62
CA GLY A 586 -3.24 -0.52 -30.63
C GLY A 586 -3.69 -1.89 -30.14
N TRP A 587 -4.61 -1.95 -29.19
CA TRP A 587 -5.19 -3.21 -28.71
C TRP A 587 -5.67 -4.10 -29.86
N GLY A 588 -5.22 -5.36 -29.87
CA GLY A 588 -5.62 -6.36 -30.88
C GLY A 588 -4.95 -6.23 -32.25
N LYS A 589 -3.92 -5.38 -32.40
CA LYS A 589 -3.11 -5.27 -33.63
C LYS A 589 -1.95 -6.23 -33.64
#